data_0fdda077c3755515dd91c0a321603dbb
#
_entry.id   0fdda077c3755515dd91c0a321603dbb
#
_cell.length_a   1.000
_cell.length_b   1.000
_cell.length_c   1.000
_cell.angle_alpha   90.00
_cell.angle_beta   90.00
_cell.angle_gamma   90.00
#
_symmetry.space_group_name_H-M   'P 1'
#
loop_
_entity.id
_entity.type
_entity.pdbx_description
1 polymer ?
#
loop_
_entity_poly.entity_id
_entity_poly.type
_entity_poly.pdbx_seq_one_letter_code
_entity_poly.pdbx_strand_id
1 'polypeptide(L)'
;TLLTSLVSCTTYHPAGKKTVHAMRTGNESFLTKINFLSDLNWFLVHYSPDIIIVSDSSDRHGDHAALIELLQNTNAFHQIPICLTYIIHGGNDALWPSRNTQKFTRPPVCNSKMWGERISISLTKQEQEHKYNATLSFATQLKDDLENFLISFSKQEEIFFLLRDNINPQKIYSHVEYRENL
;
A
#
# COMPACT_ATOMS: atom_id res chain seq x y z
N THR A 1 2.43 -18.70 -6.69
CA THR A 1 1.59 -17.59 -6.23
C THR A 1 1.46 -17.64 -4.73
N LEU A 2 1.46 -16.50 -4.04
CA LEU A 2 1.42 -16.33 -2.58
C LEU A 2 0.30 -17.17 -1.94
N LEU A 3 -0.88 -17.20 -2.55
CA LEU A 3 -2.03 -17.95 -2.05
C LEU A 3 -1.78 -19.46 -1.97
N THR A 4 -0.92 -20.02 -2.79
CA THR A 4 -0.55 -21.44 -2.72
C THR A 4 0.47 -21.73 -1.62
N SER A 5 1.33 -20.80 -1.28
CA SER A 5 2.27 -20.92 -0.15
C SER A 5 1.59 -20.69 1.21
N LEU A 6 0.52 -19.90 1.25
CA LEU A 6 -0.24 -19.65 2.48
C LEU A 6 -1.12 -20.83 2.93
N VAL A 7 -1.44 -21.76 2.04
CA VAL A 7 -2.28 -22.94 2.38
C VAL A 7 -1.57 -23.91 3.33
N SER A 8 -0.23 -23.86 3.41
CA SER A 8 0.56 -24.76 4.27
C SER A 8 1.04 -24.12 5.57
N CYS A 9 0.81 -22.83 5.77
CA CYS A 9 1.25 -22.14 6.99
C CYS A 9 0.17 -22.20 8.06
N THR A 10 0.50 -22.74 9.21
CA THR A 10 -0.20 -22.45 10.47
C THR A 10 -0.15 -20.94 10.71
N THR A 11 -1.17 -20.41 11.36
CA THR A 11 -1.25 -18.99 11.69
C THR A 11 0.07 -18.41 12.17
N TYR A 12 0.57 -17.40 11.47
CA TYR A 12 1.71 -16.63 11.96
C TYR A 12 1.21 -15.66 13.02
N HIS A 13 1.62 -15.86 14.26
CA HIS A 13 1.43 -14.86 15.28
C HIS A 13 2.74 -14.49 15.95
N PRO A 14 2.97 -13.21 16.23
CA PRO A 14 4.07 -12.78 17.09
C PRO A 14 3.91 -13.44 18.46
N ALA A 15 4.99 -13.89 19.06
CA ALA A 15 4.96 -14.54 20.37
C ALA A 15 4.09 -13.78 21.37
N GLY A 16 3.09 -14.46 21.93
CA GLY A 16 2.20 -13.90 22.96
C GLY A 16 1.08 -12.97 22.47
N LYS A 17 0.85 -12.83 21.15
CA LYS A 17 -0.27 -12.02 20.61
C LYS A 17 -1.22 -12.89 19.81
N LYS A 18 -2.51 -12.58 19.89
CA LYS A 18 -3.54 -13.25 19.08
C LYS A 18 -3.56 -12.71 17.65
N THR A 19 -3.90 -13.59 16.70
CA THR A 19 -4.20 -13.17 15.33
C THR A 19 -5.49 -12.36 15.29
N VAL A 20 -5.73 -11.61 14.21
CA VAL A 20 -7.02 -10.93 13.98
C VAL A 20 -8.17 -11.94 14.01
N HIS A 21 -7.98 -13.11 13.41
CA HIS A 21 -8.95 -14.20 13.45
C HIS A 21 -9.29 -14.62 14.88
N ALA A 22 -8.28 -14.86 15.70
CA ALA A 22 -8.48 -15.27 17.10
C ALA A 22 -9.07 -14.16 17.99
N MET A 23 -8.76 -12.89 17.72
CA MET A 23 -9.41 -11.76 18.40
C MET A 23 -10.90 -11.68 18.08
N ARG A 24 -11.27 -11.97 16.84
CA ARG A 24 -12.65 -11.91 16.34
C ARG A 24 -13.49 -13.12 16.74
N THR A 25 -12.94 -14.32 16.64
CA THR A 25 -13.68 -15.58 16.78
C THR A 25 -13.43 -16.33 18.09
N GLY A 26 -12.39 -15.95 18.83
CA GLY A 26 -11.90 -16.68 20.00
C GLY A 26 -11.03 -17.90 19.66
N ASN A 27 -10.90 -18.28 18.40
CA ASN A 27 -10.20 -19.48 17.95
C ASN A 27 -9.10 -19.13 16.95
N GLU A 28 -7.97 -19.82 17.03
CA GLU A 28 -6.97 -19.79 15.97
C GLU A 28 -7.48 -20.56 14.73
N SER A 29 -7.02 -20.13 13.57
CA SER A 29 -7.39 -20.76 12.31
C SER A 29 -6.23 -20.77 11.33
N PHE A 30 -6.32 -21.66 10.35
CA PHE A 30 -5.36 -21.69 9.24
C PHE A 30 -5.51 -20.42 8.38
N LEU A 31 -4.40 -19.93 7.86
CA LEU A 31 -4.37 -18.85 6.90
C LEU A 31 -4.86 -19.36 5.53
N THR A 32 -6.17 -19.36 5.35
CA THR A 32 -6.82 -19.67 4.08
C THR A 32 -7.35 -18.40 3.43
N LYS A 33 -7.57 -18.42 2.11
CA LYS A 33 -8.19 -17.28 1.40
C LYS A 33 -9.52 -16.87 2.04
N ILE A 34 -10.35 -17.82 2.44
CA ILE A 34 -11.67 -17.56 3.05
C ILE A 34 -11.51 -16.86 4.39
N ASN A 35 -10.63 -17.36 5.27
CA ASN A 35 -10.41 -16.76 6.57
C ASN A 35 -9.76 -15.38 6.42
N PHE A 36 -8.80 -15.23 5.53
CA PHE A 36 -8.16 -13.93 5.25
C PHE A 36 -9.18 -12.89 4.77
N LEU A 37 -10.02 -13.23 3.78
CA LEU A 37 -11.06 -12.32 3.29
C LEU A 37 -12.09 -11.98 4.37
N SER A 38 -12.47 -12.95 5.19
CA SER A 38 -13.39 -12.74 6.32
C SER A 38 -12.80 -11.78 7.35
N ASP A 39 -11.53 -11.96 7.71
CA ASP A 39 -10.83 -11.11 8.67
C ASP A 39 -10.58 -9.71 8.10
N LEU A 40 -10.21 -9.61 6.83
CA LEU A 40 -10.02 -8.33 6.13
C LEU A 40 -11.32 -7.54 6.06
N ASN A 41 -12.44 -8.19 5.68
CA ASN A 41 -13.75 -7.55 5.65
C ASN A 41 -14.17 -7.08 7.05
N TRP A 42 -13.97 -7.90 8.07
CA TRP A 42 -14.26 -7.51 9.45
C TRP A 42 -13.42 -6.29 9.88
N PHE A 43 -12.12 -6.29 9.56
CA PHE A 43 -11.22 -5.18 9.86
C PHE A 43 -11.71 -3.87 9.23
N LEU A 44 -12.07 -3.92 7.95
CA LEU A 44 -12.57 -2.74 7.23
C LEU A 44 -13.88 -2.23 7.81
N VAL A 45 -14.80 -3.12 8.17
CA VAL A 45 -16.06 -2.74 8.85
C VAL A 45 -15.80 -2.14 10.22
N HIS A 46 -14.88 -2.76 10.99
CA HIS A 46 -14.61 -2.35 12.37
C HIS A 46 -13.95 -0.95 12.44
N TYR A 47 -13.00 -0.67 11.55
CA TYR A 47 -12.28 0.61 11.53
C TYR A 47 -12.94 1.66 10.64
N SER A 48 -13.79 1.24 9.70
CA SER A 48 -14.53 2.13 8.79
C SER A 48 -13.68 3.28 8.23
N PRO A 49 -12.53 3.00 7.57
CA PRO A 49 -11.62 4.04 7.14
C PRO A 49 -12.24 4.91 6.04
N ASP A 50 -12.01 6.20 6.07
CA ASP A 50 -12.38 7.13 4.99
C ASP A 50 -11.45 6.98 3.79
N ILE A 51 -10.20 6.62 4.04
CA ILE A 51 -9.16 6.47 3.02
C ILE A 51 -8.44 5.15 3.25
N ILE A 52 -8.26 4.37 2.19
CA ILE A 52 -7.34 3.23 2.18
C ILE A 52 -6.20 3.50 1.19
N ILE A 53 -4.98 3.17 1.58
CA ILE A 53 -3.80 3.24 0.72
C ILE A 53 -3.25 1.83 0.58
N VAL A 54 -3.10 1.34 -0.65
CA VAL A 54 -2.70 -0.02 -0.94
C VAL A 54 -1.81 -0.07 -2.19
N SER A 55 -1.03 -1.14 -2.36
CA SER A 55 -0.25 -1.36 -3.59
C SER A 55 -1.15 -1.53 -4.81
N ASP A 56 -0.70 -1.01 -5.95
CA ASP A 56 -1.43 -1.08 -7.22
C ASP A 56 -1.39 -2.49 -7.82
N SER A 57 -2.43 -2.87 -8.55
CA SER A 57 -2.50 -4.17 -9.24
C SER A 57 -1.47 -4.32 -10.35
N SER A 58 -0.92 -3.22 -10.88
CA SER A 58 0.18 -3.22 -11.86
C SER A 58 1.56 -3.40 -11.25
N ASP A 59 1.69 -3.38 -9.90
CA ASP A 59 2.95 -3.66 -9.23
C ASP A 59 3.47 -5.05 -9.61
N ARG A 60 4.76 -5.17 -9.91
CA ARG A 60 5.37 -6.42 -10.35
C ARG A 60 5.62 -7.43 -9.24
N HIS A 61 5.49 -7.05 -7.98
CA HIS A 61 5.55 -7.99 -6.87
C HIS A 61 4.20 -8.68 -6.69
N GLY A 62 4.20 -10.00 -6.74
CA GLY A 62 2.95 -10.79 -6.70
C GLY A 62 2.09 -10.56 -5.46
N ASP A 63 2.69 -10.31 -4.31
CA ASP A 63 2.00 -10.05 -3.05
C ASP A 63 1.31 -8.68 -3.07
N HIS A 64 1.97 -7.68 -3.68
CA HIS A 64 1.42 -6.35 -3.82
C HIS A 64 0.19 -6.36 -4.74
N ALA A 65 0.31 -6.98 -5.91
CA ALA A 65 -0.81 -7.11 -6.84
C ALA A 65 -1.97 -7.92 -6.26
N ALA A 66 -1.67 -9.01 -5.52
CA ALA A 66 -2.70 -9.86 -4.92
C ALA A 66 -3.49 -9.15 -3.82
N LEU A 67 -2.90 -8.21 -3.08
CA LEU A 67 -3.56 -7.53 -1.98
C LEU A 67 -4.78 -6.71 -2.46
N ILE A 68 -4.62 -5.94 -3.52
CA ILE A 68 -5.72 -5.14 -4.06
C ILE A 68 -6.84 -6.03 -4.63
N GLU A 69 -6.51 -7.15 -5.27
CA GLU A 69 -7.50 -8.11 -5.74
C GLU A 69 -8.29 -8.71 -4.57
N LEU A 70 -7.63 -9.03 -3.46
CA LEU A 70 -8.28 -9.54 -2.26
C LEU A 70 -9.20 -8.49 -1.63
N LEU A 71 -8.75 -7.24 -1.55
CA LEU A 71 -9.57 -6.13 -1.03
C LEU A 71 -10.85 -5.96 -1.87
N GLN A 72 -10.74 -5.93 -3.19
CA GLN A 72 -11.89 -5.80 -4.10
C GLN A 72 -12.90 -6.95 -3.99
N ASN A 73 -12.51 -8.09 -3.42
CA ASN A 73 -13.40 -9.20 -3.13
C ASN A 73 -14.11 -9.08 -1.76
N THR A 74 -13.92 -7.99 -1.02
CA THR A 74 -14.63 -7.75 0.25
C THR A 74 -15.75 -6.72 0.06
N ASN A 75 -16.91 -6.96 0.65
CA ASN A 75 -18.04 -6.03 0.57
C ASN A 75 -17.71 -4.68 1.25
N ALA A 76 -16.95 -4.71 2.35
CA ALA A 76 -16.59 -3.51 3.09
C ALA A 76 -15.69 -2.56 2.27
N PHE A 77 -14.84 -3.10 1.40
CA PHE A 77 -13.98 -2.27 0.54
C PHE A 77 -14.78 -1.31 -0.34
N HIS A 78 -15.92 -1.76 -0.88
CA HIS A 78 -16.79 -0.96 -1.74
C HIS A 78 -17.54 0.16 -1.01
N GLN A 79 -17.47 0.19 0.32
CA GLN A 79 -18.03 1.26 1.15
C GLN A 79 -16.99 2.34 1.48
N ILE A 80 -15.70 2.11 1.20
CA ILE A 80 -14.63 3.06 1.49
C ILE A 80 -14.67 4.19 0.45
N PRO A 81 -14.76 5.46 0.89
CA PRO A 81 -14.92 6.60 -0.01
C PRO A 81 -13.72 6.83 -0.93
N ILE A 82 -12.51 6.61 -0.45
CA ILE A 82 -11.28 6.90 -1.18
C ILE A 82 -10.33 5.71 -1.11
N CYS A 83 -9.95 5.20 -2.27
CA CYS A 83 -8.87 4.22 -2.40
C CYS A 83 -7.73 4.80 -3.23
N LEU A 84 -6.56 4.93 -2.61
CA LEU A 84 -5.32 5.36 -3.25
C LEU A 84 -4.41 4.15 -3.45
N THR A 85 -3.76 4.07 -4.60
CA THR A 85 -2.77 3.03 -4.87
C THR A 85 -1.37 3.62 -5.06
N TYR A 86 -0.35 2.81 -4.80
CA TYR A 86 1.05 3.15 -5.02
C TYR A 86 1.77 1.98 -5.70
N ILE A 87 2.92 2.26 -6.35
CA ILE A 87 3.73 1.27 -7.04
C ILE A 87 5.12 1.25 -6.40
N ILE A 88 5.55 0.08 -5.95
CA ILE A 88 6.92 -0.16 -5.47
C ILE A 88 7.74 -0.80 -6.60
N HIS A 89 7.34 -1.95 -7.13
CA HIS A 89 8.06 -2.63 -8.19
C HIS A 89 7.51 -2.22 -9.57
N GLY A 90 8.09 -1.16 -10.11
CA GLY A 90 7.62 -0.50 -11.34
C GLY A 90 7.98 -1.20 -12.64
N GLY A 91 8.50 -2.43 -12.61
CA GLY A 91 8.82 -3.27 -13.79
C GLY A 91 10.30 -3.28 -14.18
N ASN A 92 11.08 -2.31 -13.77
CA ASN A 92 12.54 -2.31 -13.85
C ASN A 92 13.10 -1.52 -12.66
N ASP A 93 13.60 -2.21 -11.64
CA ASP A 93 14.07 -1.63 -10.40
C ASP A 93 15.35 -0.80 -10.58
N ALA A 94 16.05 -0.95 -11.70
CA ALA A 94 17.16 -0.06 -12.06
C ALA A 94 16.69 1.33 -12.53
N LEU A 95 15.45 1.44 -13.02
CA LEU A 95 14.87 2.67 -13.56
C LEU A 95 13.84 3.30 -12.61
N TRP A 96 13.22 2.52 -11.74
CA TRP A 96 12.17 2.95 -10.82
C TRP A 96 12.45 2.48 -9.39
N PRO A 97 12.39 3.41 -8.42
CA PRO A 97 12.39 4.87 -8.59
C PRO A 97 13.75 5.37 -9.08
N SER A 98 13.77 6.36 -9.98
CA SER A 98 15.03 6.91 -10.49
C SER A 98 15.86 7.51 -9.35
N ARG A 99 17.10 7.05 -9.19
CA ARG A 99 17.99 7.46 -8.08
C ARG A 99 18.50 8.87 -8.23
N ASN A 100 18.58 9.36 -9.46
CA ASN A 100 19.20 10.64 -9.80
C ASN A 100 18.22 11.82 -9.82
N THR A 101 16.96 11.61 -9.41
CA THR A 101 15.94 12.66 -9.42
C THR A 101 15.37 12.90 -8.03
N GLN A 102 15.05 14.17 -7.74
CA GLN A 102 14.41 14.56 -6.48
C GLN A 102 12.90 14.28 -6.48
N LYS A 103 12.30 14.09 -7.67
CA LYS A 103 10.90 13.74 -7.86
C LYS A 103 10.78 12.39 -8.54
N PHE A 104 9.61 11.78 -8.41
CA PHE A 104 9.34 10.54 -9.10
C PHE A 104 9.26 10.73 -10.62
N THR A 105 9.89 9.84 -11.34
CA THR A 105 9.65 9.62 -12.77
C THR A 105 8.52 8.61 -12.94
N ARG A 106 7.97 8.48 -14.15
CA ARG A 106 6.92 7.50 -14.42
C ARG A 106 7.48 6.08 -14.34
N PRO A 107 6.88 5.19 -13.52
CA PRO A 107 7.27 3.78 -13.51
C PRO A 107 6.96 3.13 -14.85
N PRO A 108 7.77 2.16 -15.33
CA PRO A 108 7.55 1.47 -16.60
C PRO A 108 6.17 0.82 -16.75
N VAL A 109 5.61 0.29 -15.67
CA VAL A 109 4.25 -0.33 -15.63
C VAL A 109 3.12 0.68 -15.70
N CYS A 110 3.39 1.95 -15.41
CA CYS A 110 2.37 3.00 -15.37
C CYS A 110 2.14 3.59 -16.77
N ASN A 111 0.92 3.54 -17.28
CA ASN A 111 0.59 4.17 -18.56
C ASN A 111 0.51 5.72 -18.44
N SER A 112 0.44 6.40 -19.59
CA SER A 112 0.46 7.87 -19.62
C SER A 112 -0.76 8.51 -18.97
N LYS A 113 -1.93 7.88 -19.10
CA LYS A 113 -3.18 8.38 -18.49
C LYS A 113 -3.10 8.29 -16.96
N MET A 114 -2.75 7.12 -16.44
CA MET A 114 -2.57 6.91 -15.01
C MET A 114 -1.56 7.90 -14.42
N TRP A 115 -0.42 8.11 -15.11
CA TRP A 115 0.59 9.07 -14.67
C TRP A 115 0.09 10.51 -14.69
N GLY A 116 -0.72 10.89 -15.69
CA GLY A 116 -1.31 12.23 -15.80
C GLY A 116 -2.34 12.54 -14.71
N GLU A 117 -2.97 11.52 -14.16
CA GLU A 117 -4.02 11.62 -13.13
C GLU A 117 -3.51 11.34 -11.70
N ARG A 118 -2.20 11.21 -11.53
CA ARG A 118 -1.61 10.95 -10.21
C ARG A 118 -1.87 12.09 -9.22
N ILE A 119 -1.98 11.73 -7.96
CA ILE A 119 -1.97 12.64 -6.83
C ILE A 119 -0.52 12.76 -6.35
N SER A 120 0.01 13.98 -6.30
CA SER A 120 1.36 14.26 -5.79
C SER A 120 1.26 15.12 -4.54
N ILE A 121 1.89 14.67 -3.46
CA ILE A 121 1.95 15.38 -2.18
C ILE A 121 3.39 15.81 -1.97
N SER A 122 3.64 17.12 -1.96
CA SER A 122 4.97 17.66 -1.72
C SER A 122 5.39 17.44 -0.27
N LEU A 123 6.65 17.06 -0.07
CA LEU A 123 7.24 16.87 1.25
C LEU A 123 8.20 18.03 1.55
N THR A 124 8.14 18.54 2.77
CA THR A 124 9.18 19.42 3.32
C THR A 124 10.50 18.66 3.46
N LYS A 125 11.60 19.38 3.62
CA LYS A 125 12.92 18.76 3.88
C LYS A 125 12.91 17.90 5.15
N GLN A 126 12.21 18.33 6.19
CA GLN A 126 12.09 17.59 7.44
C GLN A 126 11.32 16.27 7.26
N GLU A 127 10.20 16.30 6.54
CA GLU A 127 9.41 15.07 6.23
C GLU A 127 10.21 14.10 5.38
N GLN A 128 10.95 14.60 4.38
CA GLN A 128 11.83 13.78 3.57
C GLN A 128 12.94 13.13 4.41
N GLU A 129 13.54 13.87 5.35
CA GLU A 129 14.53 13.32 6.28
C GLU A 129 13.92 12.29 7.23
N HIS A 130 12.71 12.53 7.75
CA HIS A 130 12.01 11.56 8.57
C HIS A 130 11.72 10.27 7.80
N LYS A 131 11.28 10.38 6.54
CA LYS A 131 11.07 9.22 5.66
C LYS A 131 12.36 8.45 5.40
N TYR A 132 13.44 9.14 5.11
CA TYR A 132 14.77 8.54 4.93
C TYR A 132 15.22 7.77 6.17
N ASN A 133 15.14 8.39 7.35
CA ASN A 133 15.53 7.77 8.61
C ASN A 133 14.61 6.57 8.98
N ALA A 134 13.31 6.67 8.69
CA ALA A 134 12.40 5.55 8.84
C ALA A 134 12.80 4.37 7.94
N THR A 135 13.17 4.64 6.69
CA THR A 135 13.67 3.61 5.76
C THR A 135 14.93 2.94 6.30
N LEU A 136 15.88 3.71 6.86
CA LEU A 136 17.10 3.16 7.46
C LEU A 136 16.84 2.20 8.64
N SER A 137 15.69 2.33 9.30
CA SER A 137 15.31 1.43 10.41
C SER A 137 14.99 0.01 9.94
N PHE A 138 14.75 -0.21 8.64
CA PHE A 138 14.55 -1.54 8.05
C PHE A 138 15.87 -2.22 7.67
N ALA A 139 16.78 -2.34 8.63
CA ALA A 139 18.15 -2.82 8.42
C ALA A 139 18.23 -4.18 7.72
N THR A 140 17.28 -5.10 7.95
CA THR A 140 17.22 -6.40 7.28
C THR A 140 16.91 -6.31 5.80
N GLN A 141 16.14 -5.32 5.39
CA GLN A 141 15.78 -5.07 3.99
C GLN A 141 16.88 -4.30 3.24
N LEU A 142 17.65 -3.49 3.97
CA LEU A 142 18.76 -2.71 3.41
C LEU A 142 20.05 -3.51 3.27
N LYS A 143 20.19 -4.62 3.99
CA LYS A 143 21.41 -5.46 3.97
C LYS A 143 21.76 -5.94 2.57
N ASP A 144 20.74 -6.28 1.79
CA ASP A 144 20.86 -6.81 0.44
C ASP A 144 20.41 -5.80 -0.63
N ASP A 145 20.10 -4.57 -0.22
CA ASP A 145 19.74 -3.45 -1.11
C ASP A 145 20.99 -2.83 -1.73
N LEU A 146 21.69 -3.63 -2.54
CA LEU A 146 22.97 -3.26 -3.20
C LEU A 146 22.86 -1.98 -4.03
N GLU A 147 21.66 -1.59 -4.39
CA GLU A 147 21.39 -0.48 -5.27
C GLU A 147 20.67 0.69 -4.59
N ASN A 148 20.50 0.67 -3.29
CA ASN A 148 19.74 1.67 -2.53
C ASN A 148 18.32 1.86 -3.04
N PHE A 149 17.67 0.76 -3.47
CA PHE A 149 16.32 0.77 -4.03
C PHE A 149 15.31 1.40 -3.07
N LEU A 150 15.26 0.91 -1.82
CA LEU A 150 14.32 1.44 -0.82
C LEU A 150 14.62 2.89 -0.45
N ILE A 151 15.89 3.25 -0.30
CA ILE A 151 16.31 4.62 0.00
C ILE A 151 15.91 5.59 -1.12
N SER A 152 15.92 5.13 -2.37
CA SER A 152 15.56 5.95 -3.52
C SER A 152 14.09 6.40 -3.55
N PHE A 153 13.22 5.83 -2.70
CA PHE A 153 11.87 6.34 -2.46
C PHE A 153 11.79 7.59 -1.58
N SER A 154 12.90 8.01 -0.95
CA SER A 154 12.95 9.25 -0.16
C SER A 154 13.05 10.47 -1.08
N LYS A 155 11.96 10.79 -1.77
CA LYS A 155 11.81 11.90 -2.71
C LYS A 155 11.23 13.15 -2.04
N GLN A 156 11.17 14.27 -2.79
CA GLN A 156 10.52 15.50 -2.37
C GLN A 156 8.98 15.45 -2.47
N GLU A 157 8.44 14.30 -2.84
CA GLU A 157 7.00 14.08 -2.99
C GLU A 157 6.64 12.63 -2.68
N GLU A 158 5.39 12.42 -2.31
CA GLU A 158 4.71 11.13 -2.40
C GLU A 158 3.78 11.15 -3.60
N ILE A 159 3.66 10.02 -4.29
CA ILE A 159 2.74 9.88 -5.42
C ILE A 159 1.79 8.73 -5.18
N PHE A 160 0.53 8.98 -5.51
CA PHE A 160 -0.55 8.01 -5.44
C PHE A 160 -1.38 8.04 -6.71
N PHE A 161 -2.10 6.96 -6.95
CA PHE A 161 -3.06 6.85 -8.04
C PHE A 161 -4.43 6.59 -7.45
N LEU A 162 -5.45 7.26 -8.00
CA LEU A 162 -6.81 7.08 -7.54
C LEU A 162 -7.39 5.82 -8.20
N LEU A 163 -7.83 4.87 -7.37
CA LEU A 163 -8.61 3.72 -7.86
C LEU A 163 -10.07 4.16 -8.07
N ARG A 164 -10.53 4.23 -9.33
CA ARG A 164 -11.75 4.95 -9.72
C ARG A 164 -13.07 4.22 -9.52
N ASP A 165 -13.05 2.95 -9.19
CA ASP A 165 -14.29 2.15 -9.24
C ASP A 165 -15.31 2.47 -8.13
N ASN A 166 -14.99 3.33 -7.16
CA ASN A 166 -15.82 3.58 -5.99
C ASN A 166 -16.04 5.06 -5.60
N ILE A 167 -15.71 6.05 -6.45
CA ILE A 167 -15.61 7.42 -5.93
C ILE A 167 -16.50 8.44 -6.63
N ASN A 168 -17.24 9.18 -5.80
CA ASN A 168 -17.74 10.51 -6.16
C ASN A 168 -16.58 11.53 -6.08
N PRO A 169 -16.10 12.09 -7.21
CA PRO A 169 -14.96 13.01 -7.25
C PRO A 169 -15.10 14.23 -6.33
N GLN A 170 -16.33 14.65 -6.03
CA GLN A 170 -16.59 15.80 -5.17
C GLN A 170 -16.19 15.58 -3.70
N LYS A 171 -16.07 14.32 -3.25
CA LYS A 171 -15.62 14.01 -1.88
C LYS A 171 -14.11 14.14 -1.69
N ILE A 172 -13.31 14.03 -2.75
CA ILE A 172 -11.84 14.09 -2.65
C ILE A 172 -11.39 15.50 -2.28
N TYR A 173 -11.97 16.51 -2.91
CA TYR A 173 -11.56 17.91 -2.71
C TYR A 173 -11.91 18.44 -1.31
N SER A 174 -12.99 17.98 -0.71
CA SER A 174 -13.36 18.39 0.65
C SER A 174 -12.40 17.89 1.75
N HIS A 175 -11.61 16.83 1.50
CA HIS A 175 -10.65 16.28 2.45
C HIS A 175 -9.23 16.84 2.27
N VAL A 176 -8.91 17.36 1.07
CA VAL A 176 -7.58 17.94 0.76
C VAL A 176 -7.48 19.39 1.22
N GLU A 177 -8.58 20.14 1.19
CA GLU A 177 -8.62 21.56 1.63
C GLU A 177 -8.42 21.78 3.13
N TYR A 178 -8.47 20.73 3.96
CA TYR A 178 -8.34 20.85 5.42
C TYR A 178 -6.90 21.04 5.93
N ARG A 179 -5.89 21.02 5.08
CA ARG A 179 -4.48 21.15 5.49
C ARG A 179 -3.82 22.51 5.27
N GLU A 180 -4.53 23.49 4.70
CA GLU A 180 -3.95 24.84 4.54
C GLU A 180 -4.15 25.75 5.77
N ASN A 181 -4.80 25.28 6.84
CA ASN A 181 -5.13 26.09 8.02
C ASN A 181 -4.65 25.50 9.36
N LEU A 182 -3.54 24.72 9.38
CA LEU A 182 -2.91 24.31 10.66
C LEU A 182 -1.45 24.76 10.72
#